data_82ce98bc6bee90f922ce02f6f5d41b05
#
_entry.id   82ce98bc6bee90f922ce02f6f5d41b05
#
_cell.length_a   1.000
_cell.length_b   1.000
_cell.length_c   1.000
_cell.angle_alpha   90.00
_cell.angle_beta   90.00
_cell.angle_gamma   90.00
#
_symmetry.space_group_name_H-M   'P 1'
#
loop_
_entity.id
_entity.type
_entity.pdbx_description
1 polymer ?
#
loop_
_entity_poly.entity_id
_entity_poly.type
_entity_poly.pdbx_seq_one_letter_code
_entity_poly.pdbx_strand_id
1 'polypeptide(L)'
;TGSALTHYNFIAHYGLPVKKREFALVCTLPMNAPGLKLVCRPSYSLAAEKIGSPFDYPLSSRYDENDMIFILDKVKIPWENIFIYGDTAKAATFLPSSGFLHRSTFHGVTRLAVKIDFICGLFIKGVEATGVADFRGIQTRVGEMLAWRNLFWAISDAMAKSPNPWHNGALLPNLDYGLAYRWFMSLGYPRIREIIEQDLGSALIYINSHAKDFAAPELEPYL
;
A
#
# COMPACT_ATOMS: atom_id res chain seq x y z
N THR A 1 4.11 7.54 -2.62
CA THR A 1 3.49 7.47 -3.95
C THR A 1 4.34 8.17 -4.99
N GLY A 2 4.29 7.74 -6.25
CA GLY A 2 5.07 8.33 -7.35
C GLY A 2 4.60 9.71 -7.83
N SER A 3 3.93 10.50 -6.99
CA SER A 3 3.34 11.79 -7.36
C SER A 3 4.34 12.77 -7.96
N ALA A 4 5.57 12.79 -7.44
CA ALA A 4 6.63 13.66 -7.99
C ALA A 4 7.15 13.20 -9.37
N LEU A 5 6.83 11.97 -9.79
CA LEU A 5 7.26 11.37 -11.06
C LEU A 5 6.21 11.53 -12.17
N THR A 6 5.06 12.12 -11.86
CA THR A 6 3.98 12.35 -12.81
C THR A 6 3.97 13.79 -13.30
N HIS A 7 3.46 14.04 -14.52
CA HIS A 7 3.27 15.41 -15.02
C HIS A 7 2.11 16.14 -14.36
N TYR A 8 1.09 15.39 -13.94
CA TYR A 8 -0.12 15.90 -13.31
C TYR A 8 -0.51 15.03 -12.14
N ASN A 9 -1.04 15.66 -11.09
CA ASN A 9 -1.72 14.97 -10.01
C ASN A 9 -3.20 15.33 -9.98
N PHE A 10 -4.02 14.34 -9.71
CA PHE A 10 -5.46 14.51 -9.57
C PHE A 10 -5.80 14.93 -8.13
N ILE A 11 -6.58 16.00 -8.00
CA ILE A 11 -7.04 16.52 -6.72
C ILE A 11 -8.56 16.46 -6.66
N ALA A 12 -9.08 15.79 -5.64
CA ALA A 12 -10.50 15.70 -5.35
C ALA A 12 -10.74 15.60 -3.84
N HIS A 13 -11.96 15.86 -3.42
CA HIS A 13 -12.38 15.66 -2.03
C HIS A 13 -12.67 14.19 -1.78
N TYR A 14 -12.17 13.66 -0.67
CA TYR A 14 -12.40 12.29 -0.24
C TYR A 14 -12.93 12.25 1.19
N GLY A 15 -14.14 11.73 1.34
CA GLY A 15 -14.73 11.36 2.63
C GLY A 15 -15.22 12.51 3.53
N LEU A 16 -15.00 13.76 3.15
CA LEU A 16 -15.50 14.91 3.91
C LEU A 16 -16.50 15.74 3.08
N PRO A 17 -17.63 16.15 3.67
CA PRO A 17 -18.57 17.00 2.96
C PRO A 17 -17.97 18.38 2.70
N VAL A 18 -18.04 18.82 1.45
CA VAL A 18 -17.65 20.16 1.05
C VAL A 18 -18.79 21.13 1.37
N LYS A 19 -18.58 22.02 2.34
CA LYS A 19 -19.62 22.95 2.82
C LYS A 19 -19.59 24.30 2.12
N LYS A 20 -18.44 24.76 1.70
CA LYS A 20 -18.25 26.08 1.11
C LYS A 20 -17.93 25.98 -0.37
N ARG A 21 -18.57 26.83 -1.16
CA ARG A 21 -18.45 26.84 -2.62
C ARG A 21 -17.00 27.04 -3.10
N GLU A 22 -16.26 27.92 -2.45
CA GLU A 22 -14.88 28.24 -2.79
C GLU A 22 -13.92 27.05 -2.64
N PHE A 23 -14.29 26.04 -1.84
CA PHE A 23 -13.51 24.80 -1.67
C PHE A 23 -14.01 23.65 -2.52
N ALA A 24 -15.10 23.82 -3.25
CA ALA A 24 -15.63 22.77 -4.14
C ALA A 24 -14.81 22.73 -5.43
N LEU A 25 -13.70 22.03 -5.41
CA LEU A 25 -12.76 21.92 -6.52
C LEU A 25 -12.38 20.47 -6.80
N VAL A 26 -12.48 20.07 -8.08
CA VAL A 26 -11.90 18.83 -8.60
C VAL A 26 -11.09 19.19 -9.84
N CYS A 27 -9.82 18.87 -9.85
CA CYS A 27 -8.91 19.28 -10.90
C CYS A 27 -7.73 18.34 -11.10
N THR A 28 -6.99 18.53 -12.18
CA THR A 28 -5.61 18.03 -12.33
C THR A 28 -4.63 19.17 -12.08
N LEU A 29 -3.63 18.91 -11.27
CA LEU A 29 -2.59 19.85 -10.89
C LEU A 29 -1.32 19.57 -11.69
N PRO A 30 -0.81 20.51 -12.50
CA PRO A 30 0.51 20.37 -13.09
C PRO A 30 1.60 20.35 -12.04
N MET A 31 2.49 19.36 -12.07
CA MET A 31 3.53 19.20 -11.04
C MET A 31 4.66 20.22 -11.11
N ASN A 32 4.74 20.97 -12.19
CA ASN A 32 5.66 22.09 -12.36
C ASN A 32 5.00 23.46 -12.14
N ALA A 33 3.78 23.50 -11.60
CA ALA A 33 3.06 24.74 -11.41
C ALA A 33 3.77 25.66 -10.40
N PRO A 34 3.99 26.95 -10.73
CA PRO A 34 4.53 27.91 -9.78
C PRO A 34 3.68 27.99 -8.51
N GLY A 35 4.32 27.99 -7.36
CA GLY A 35 3.64 28.01 -6.05
C GLY A 35 3.33 26.61 -5.47
N LEU A 36 3.54 25.54 -6.23
CA LEU A 36 3.49 24.19 -5.68
C LEU A 36 4.74 23.90 -4.86
N LYS A 37 4.54 23.47 -3.62
CA LYS A 37 5.60 22.99 -2.73
C LYS A 37 5.26 21.57 -2.27
N LEU A 38 6.28 20.74 -2.14
CA LEU A 38 6.16 19.36 -1.68
C LEU A 38 6.95 19.20 -0.39
N VAL A 39 6.29 18.80 0.68
CA VAL A 39 6.96 18.37 1.92
C VAL A 39 7.04 16.86 1.89
N CYS A 40 8.22 16.36 1.59
CA CYS A 40 8.48 14.93 1.47
C CYS A 40 8.91 14.36 2.82
N ARG A 41 8.51 13.12 3.11
CA ARG A 41 9.12 12.36 4.19
C ARG A 41 10.55 11.94 3.80
N PRO A 42 11.39 11.52 4.76
CA PRO A 42 12.70 10.96 4.44
C PRO A 42 12.59 9.77 3.47
N SER A 43 13.51 9.71 2.51
CA SER A 43 13.62 8.59 1.58
C SER A 43 14.08 7.33 2.30
N TYR A 44 13.40 6.22 2.07
CA TYR A 44 13.83 4.92 2.61
C TYR A 44 15.10 4.41 1.95
N SER A 45 15.25 4.62 0.63
CA SER A 45 16.45 4.20 -0.08
C SER A 45 17.69 4.93 0.44
N LEU A 46 17.60 6.26 0.62
CA LEU A 46 18.69 7.05 1.18
C LEU A 46 19.03 6.64 2.63
N ALA A 47 18.01 6.33 3.44
CA ALA A 47 18.23 5.82 4.79
C ALA A 47 18.95 4.47 4.75
N ALA A 48 18.49 3.54 3.91
CA ALA A 48 19.09 2.21 3.75
C ALA A 48 20.55 2.28 3.31
N GLU A 49 20.91 3.19 2.40
CA GLU A 49 22.28 3.42 1.97
C GLU A 49 23.20 3.93 3.10
N LYS A 50 22.65 4.75 4.00
CA LYS A 50 23.43 5.33 5.11
C LYS A 50 23.63 4.39 6.28
N ILE A 51 22.62 3.57 6.60
CA ILE A 51 22.63 2.72 7.79
C ILE A 51 22.93 1.26 7.50
N GLY A 52 23.06 0.85 6.24
CA GLY A 52 23.31 -0.54 5.87
C GLY A 52 23.71 -0.69 4.40
N SER A 53 23.23 -1.75 3.80
CA SER A 53 23.53 -2.11 2.42
C SER A 53 22.25 -2.61 1.70
N PRO A 54 22.25 -2.75 0.36
CA PRO A 54 21.18 -3.41 -0.36
C PRO A 54 20.94 -4.87 0.06
N PHE A 55 21.89 -5.52 0.68
CA PHE A 55 21.73 -6.85 1.25
C PHE A 55 20.90 -6.79 2.55
N ASP A 56 21.20 -5.83 3.44
CA ASP A 56 20.50 -5.65 4.72
C ASP A 56 19.10 -5.10 4.51
N TYR A 57 18.91 -4.24 3.51
CA TYR A 57 17.64 -3.56 3.19
C TYR A 57 17.23 -3.78 1.73
N PRO A 58 16.94 -5.02 1.30
CA PRO A 58 16.78 -5.34 -0.12
C PRO A 58 15.55 -4.70 -0.76
N LEU A 59 14.49 -4.43 -0.01
CA LEU A 59 13.27 -3.78 -0.51
C LEU A 59 13.39 -2.26 -0.43
N SER A 60 13.79 -1.71 0.70
CA SER A 60 13.88 -0.26 0.92
C SER A 60 14.93 0.42 0.04
N SER A 61 16.01 -0.30 -0.31
CA SER A 61 17.03 0.21 -1.21
C SER A 61 16.62 0.26 -2.69
N ARG A 62 15.57 -0.49 -3.08
CA ARG A 62 15.13 -0.63 -4.47
C ARG A 62 13.77 -0.04 -4.74
N TYR A 63 12.88 -0.07 -3.76
CA TYR A 63 11.48 0.31 -3.88
C TYR A 63 11.16 1.37 -2.84
N ASP A 64 11.47 2.62 -3.18
CA ASP A 64 11.11 3.73 -2.32
C ASP A 64 9.65 4.14 -2.58
N GLU A 65 8.93 4.45 -1.52
CA GLU A 65 7.55 4.94 -1.57
C GLU A 65 7.50 6.29 -0.84
N ASN A 66 7.59 7.36 -1.63
CA ASN A 66 7.65 8.72 -1.12
C ASN A 66 6.26 9.33 -1.00
N ASP A 67 5.70 9.32 0.20
CA ASP A 67 4.52 10.10 0.52
C ASP A 67 4.92 11.55 0.81
N MET A 68 4.03 12.49 0.45
CA MET A 68 4.31 13.91 0.60
C MET A 68 3.05 14.72 0.84
N ILE A 69 3.22 15.88 1.44
CA ILE A 69 2.17 16.87 1.60
C ILE A 69 2.29 17.88 0.47
N PHE A 70 1.18 18.14 -0.23
CA PHE A 70 1.08 19.20 -1.22
C PHE A 70 0.71 20.52 -0.54
N ILE A 71 1.51 21.55 -0.79
CA ILE A 71 1.20 22.94 -0.41
C ILE A 71 0.97 23.72 -1.69
N LEU A 72 -0.23 24.25 -1.83
CA LEU A 72 -0.66 25.04 -2.99
C LEU A 72 -0.69 26.52 -2.58
N ASP A 73 0.45 27.19 -2.73
CA ASP A 73 0.59 28.60 -2.37
C ASP A 73 0.34 29.48 -3.62
N LYS A 74 -0.91 29.91 -3.77
CA LYS A 74 -1.36 30.72 -4.92
C LYS A 74 -1.10 30.08 -6.30
N VAL A 75 -1.20 28.77 -6.36
CA VAL A 75 -1.05 28.03 -7.62
C VAL A 75 -2.20 28.37 -8.55
N LYS A 76 -1.89 28.79 -9.77
CA LYS A 76 -2.87 28.98 -10.82
C LYS A 76 -3.08 27.66 -11.57
N ILE A 77 -4.32 27.21 -11.63
CA ILE A 77 -4.73 26.01 -12.36
C ILE A 77 -5.48 26.46 -13.60
N PRO A 78 -5.03 26.08 -14.81
CA PRO A 78 -5.74 26.38 -16.04
C PRO A 78 -7.16 25.79 -16.04
N TRP A 79 -8.12 26.49 -16.67
CA TRP A 79 -9.52 26.06 -16.68
C TRP A 79 -9.73 24.70 -17.36
N GLU A 80 -8.93 24.35 -18.33
CA GLU A 80 -8.93 23.04 -18.99
C GLU A 80 -8.59 21.87 -18.05
N ASN A 81 -7.95 22.18 -16.94
CA ASN A 81 -7.59 21.21 -15.89
C ASN A 81 -8.63 21.14 -14.75
N ILE A 82 -9.71 21.90 -14.82
CA ILE A 82 -10.74 21.97 -13.79
C ILE A 82 -11.98 21.20 -14.24
N PHE A 83 -12.33 20.17 -13.50
CA PHE A 83 -13.51 19.34 -13.77
C PHE A 83 -14.76 19.84 -13.04
N ILE A 84 -14.58 20.29 -11.78
CA ILE A 84 -15.65 20.82 -10.94
C ILE A 84 -15.13 22.05 -10.21
N TYR A 85 -15.90 23.14 -10.26
CA TYR A 85 -15.63 24.34 -9.46
C TYR A 85 -16.92 24.96 -8.93
N GLY A 86 -16.98 25.20 -7.63
CA GLY A 86 -18.10 25.91 -6.99
C GLY A 86 -19.39 25.10 -6.84
N ASP A 87 -19.43 23.84 -7.27
CA ASP A 87 -20.55 22.92 -7.09
C ASP A 87 -20.25 21.93 -5.96
N THR A 88 -20.77 22.24 -4.77
CA THR A 88 -20.49 21.44 -3.55
C THR A 88 -21.09 20.04 -3.64
N ALA A 89 -22.26 19.89 -4.29
CA ALA A 89 -22.93 18.60 -4.43
C ALA A 89 -22.15 17.68 -5.37
N LYS A 90 -21.73 18.18 -6.55
CA LYS A 90 -20.91 17.40 -7.48
C LYS A 90 -19.53 17.07 -6.90
N ALA A 91 -18.88 18.01 -6.21
CA ALA A 91 -17.60 17.75 -5.59
C ALA A 91 -17.69 16.67 -4.50
N ALA A 92 -18.75 16.66 -3.70
CA ALA A 92 -18.97 15.67 -2.66
C ALA A 92 -19.27 14.27 -3.21
N THR A 93 -19.95 14.17 -4.36
CA THR A 93 -20.33 12.88 -4.97
C THR A 93 -19.37 12.40 -6.05
N PHE A 94 -18.36 13.17 -6.39
CA PHE A 94 -17.45 12.86 -7.52
C PHE A 94 -16.82 11.47 -7.41
N LEU A 95 -16.16 11.15 -6.29
CA LEU A 95 -15.48 9.86 -6.14
C LEU A 95 -16.45 8.67 -6.14
N PRO A 96 -17.57 8.68 -5.40
CA PRO A 96 -18.57 7.61 -5.51
C PRO A 96 -19.11 7.44 -6.94
N SER A 97 -19.40 8.56 -7.63
CA SER A 97 -20.00 8.54 -8.97
C SER A 97 -18.99 8.24 -10.09
N SER A 98 -17.69 8.28 -9.82
CA SER A 98 -16.65 8.03 -10.82
C SER A 98 -16.24 6.55 -10.96
N GLY A 99 -16.83 5.65 -10.17
CA GLY A 99 -16.40 4.26 -10.08
C GLY A 99 -15.05 4.08 -9.33
N PHE A 100 -14.62 5.10 -8.60
CA PHE A 100 -13.37 5.07 -7.84
C PHE A 100 -13.35 3.91 -6.83
N LEU A 101 -14.44 3.71 -6.07
CA LEU A 101 -14.49 2.64 -5.06
C LEU A 101 -14.32 1.25 -5.66
N HIS A 102 -14.94 0.98 -6.81
CA HIS A 102 -14.78 -0.28 -7.54
C HIS A 102 -13.32 -0.57 -7.85
N ARG A 103 -12.64 0.43 -8.45
CA ARG A 103 -11.24 0.29 -8.89
C ARG A 103 -10.27 0.28 -7.72
N SER A 104 -10.48 1.14 -6.72
CA SER A 104 -9.58 1.24 -5.57
C SER A 104 -9.63 -0.01 -4.69
N THR A 105 -10.82 -0.61 -4.50
CA THR A 105 -10.94 -1.87 -3.75
C THR A 105 -10.36 -3.05 -4.54
N PHE A 106 -10.56 -3.10 -5.85
CA PHE A 106 -9.94 -4.11 -6.70
C PHE A 106 -8.41 -4.02 -6.70
N HIS A 107 -7.88 -2.82 -6.87
CA HIS A 107 -6.44 -2.57 -6.72
C HIS A 107 -5.95 -2.98 -5.33
N GLY A 108 -6.71 -2.61 -4.28
CA GLY A 108 -6.35 -2.91 -2.90
C GLY A 108 -6.27 -4.41 -2.60
N VAL A 109 -7.28 -5.18 -3.01
CA VAL A 109 -7.30 -6.64 -2.76
C VAL A 109 -6.20 -7.36 -3.54
N THR A 110 -5.99 -7.00 -4.80
CA THR A 110 -4.94 -7.62 -5.63
C THR A 110 -3.55 -7.32 -5.06
N ARG A 111 -3.29 -6.07 -4.69
CA ARG A 111 -2.03 -5.67 -4.06
C ARG A 111 -1.80 -6.39 -2.73
N LEU A 112 -2.85 -6.55 -1.92
CA LEU A 112 -2.74 -7.27 -0.65
C LEU A 112 -2.47 -8.76 -0.87
N ALA A 113 -3.16 -9.40 -1.83
CA ALA A 113 -2.93 -10.80 -2.16
C ALA A 113 -1.48 -11.06 -2.58
N VAL A 114 -0.93 -10.24 -3.48
CA VAL A 114 0.48 -10.31 -3.89
C VAL A 114 1.43 -10.08 -2.71
N LYS A 115 1.13 -9.11 -1.83
CA LYS A 115 1.93 -8.86 -0.63
C LYS A 115 1.92 -10.08 0.30
N ILE A 116 0.77 -10.74 0.48
CA ILE A 116 0.66 -11.93 1.34
C ILE A 116 1.39 -13.12 0.71
N ASP A 117 1.40 -13.29 -0.62
CA ASP A 117 2.25 -14.28 -1.29
C ASP A 117 3.71 -14.15 -0.86
N PHE A 118 4.24 -12.94 -0.95
CA PHE A 118 5.61 -12.65 -0.53
C PHE A 118 5.83 -12.91 0.96
N ILE A 119 4.92 -12.46 1.82
CA ILE A 119 5.01 -12.61 3.28
C ILE A 119 4.93 -14.09 3.67
N CYS A 120 4.03 -14.87 3.09
CA CYS A 120 3.93 -16.32 3.35
C CYS A 120 5.22 -17.05 2.95
N GLY A 121 5.78 -16.73 1.78
CA GLY A 121 7.04 -17.32 1.34
C GLY A 121 8.20 -16.98 2.28
N LEU A 122 8.28 -15.72 2.73
CA LEU A 122 9.30 -15.28 3.68
C LEU A 122 9.14 -15.94 5.06
N PHE A 123 7.90 -16.08 5.54
CA PHE A 123 7.61 -16.76 6.81
C PHE A 123 8.02 -18.23 6.76
N ILE A 124 7.64 -18.97 5.70
CA ILE A 124 8.02 -20.38 5.50
C ILE A 124 9.55 -20.51 5.52
N LYS A 125 10.25 -19.67 4.76
CA LYS A 125 11.71 -19.65 4.74
C LYS A 125 12.31 -19.36 6.12
N GLY A 126 11.69 -18.49 6.89
CA GLY A 126 12.12 -18.15 8.24
C GLY A 126 12.00 -19.33 9.21
N VAL A 127 10.84 -20.01 9.23
CA VAL A 127 10.63 -21.16 10.12
C VAL A 127 11.46 -22.39 9.72
N GLU A 128 11.77 -22.55 8.44
CA GLU A 128 12.75 -23.54 7.96
C GLU A 128 14.15 -23.24 8.46
N ALA A 129 14.60 -21.98 8.34
CA ALA A 129 15.93 -21.54 8.77
C ALA A 129 16.12 -21.66 10.29
N THR A 130 15.06 -21.49 11.07
CA THR A 130 15.09 -21.64 12.54
C THR A 130 14.87 -23.09 13.00
N GLY A 131 14.61 -24.02 12.08
CA GLY A 131 14.42 -25.44 12.38
C GLY A 131 13.10 -25.80 13.07
N VAL A 132 12.09 -24.90 13.02
CA VAL A 132 10.80 -25.12 13.68
C VAL A 132 9.65 -25.49 12.74
N ALA A 133 9.94 -25.64 11.46
CA ALA A 133 8.94 -25.88 10.40
C ALA A 133 8.08 -27.12 10.64
N ASP A 134 8.63 -28.16 11.25
CA ASP A 134 7.94 -29.45 11.48
C ASP A 134 7.03 -29.44 12.72
N PHE A 135 7.07 -28.40 13.54
CA PHE A 135 6.19 -28.32 14.69
C PHE A 135 4.74 -28.12 14.25
N ARG A 136 3.85 -28.96 14.78
CA ARG A 136 2.43 -28.95 14.41
C ARG A 136 1.78 -27.54 14.58
N GLY A 137 2.16 -26.80 15.63
CA GLY A 137 1.68 -25.44 15.85
C GLY A 137 2.08 -24.49 14.71
N ILE A 138 3.31 -24.59 14.24
CA ILE A 138 3.82 -23.79 13.12
C ILE A 138 3.10 -24.15 11.82
N GLN A 139 2.95 -25.45 11.53
CA GLN A 139 2.23 -25.92 10.34
C GLN A 139 0.77 -25.43 10.31
N THR A 140 0.11 -25.41 11.47
CA THR A 140 -1.25 -24.85 11.60
C THR A 140 -1.30 -23.37 11.25
N ARG A 141 -0.32 -22.57 11.70
CA ARG A 141 -0.23 -21.13 11.41
C ARG A 141 0.12 -20.86 9.95
N VAL A 142 1.01 -21.66 9.35
CA VAL A 142 1.26 -21.63 7.90
C VAL A 142 -0.05 -21.87 7.14
N GLY A 143 -0.82 -22.88 7.55
CA GLY A 143 -2.13 -23.17 6.96
C GLY A 143 -3.12 -22.01 7.09
N GLU A 144 -3.15 -21.34 8.24
CA GLU A 144 -3.97 -20.15 8.47
C GLU A 144 -3.55 -18.99 7.53
N MET A 145 -2.25 -18.71 7.42
CA MET A 145 -1.73 -17.69 6.52
C MET A 145 -2.07 -17.97 5.05
N LEU A 146 -1.96 -19.22 4.62
CA LEU A 146 -2.33 -19.64 3.27
C LEU A 146 -3.84 -19.54 3.03
N ALA A 147 -4.67 -19.77 4.06
CA ALA A 147 -6.12 -19.58 3.96
C ALA A 147 -6.46 -18.08 3.74
N TRP A 148 -5.84 -17.16 4.47
CA TRP A 148 -5.98 -15.72 4.25
C TRP A 148 -5.52 -15.30 2.86
N ARG A 149 -4.36 -15.80 2.41
CA ARG A 149 -3.85 -15.60 1.06
C ARG A 149 -4.88 -16.00 0.00
N ASN A 150 -5.40 -17.22 0.11
CA ASN A 150 -6.34 -17.77 -0.86
C ASN A 150 -7.67 -16.99 -0.86
N LEU A 151 -8.14 -16.54 0.31
CA LEU A 151 -9.33 -15.70 0.42
C LEU A 151 -9.18 -14.38 -0.38
N PHE A 152 -8.04 -13.68 -0.24
CA PHE A 152 -7.85 -12.42 -0.95
C PHE A 152 -7.69 -12.62 -2.47
N TRP A 153 -7.03 -13.69 -2.91
CA TRP A 153 -7.01 -14.05 -4.32
C TRP A 153 -8.40 -14.41 -4.86
N ALA A 154 -9.18 -15.18 -4.10
CA ALA A 154 -10.55 -15.54 -4.49
C ALA A 154 -11.44 -14.29 -4.62
N ILE A 155 -11.33 -13.33 -3.70
CA ILE A 155 -12.08 -12.06 -3.78
C ILE A 155 -11.63 -11.25 -5.02
N SER A 156 -10.32 -11.15 -5.28
CA SER A 156 -9.80 -10.46 -6.47
C SER A 156 -10.36 -11.06 -7.75
N ASP A 157 -10.32 -12.38 -7.88
CA ASP A 157 -10.89 -13.12 -9.01
C ASP A 157 -12.40 -12.90 -9.15
N ALA A 158 -13.13 -13.01 -8.06
CA ALA A 158 -14.58 -12.84 -8.07
C ALA A 158 -14.98 -11.41 -8.50
N MET A 159 -14.23 -10.39 -8.05
CA MET A 159 -14.46 -9.00 -8.47
C MET A 159 -14.32 -8.81 -9.98
N ALA A 160 -13.36 -9.49 -10.60
CA ALA A 160 -13.12 -9.42 -12.04
C ALA A 160 -14.13 -10.26 -12.85
N LYS A 161 -14.48 -11.46 -12.36
CA LYS A 161 -15.34 -12.41 -13.07
C LYS A 161 -16.83 -12.12 -12.97
N SER A 162 -17.25 -11.34 -11.97
CA SER A 162 -18.66 -10.95 -11.75
C SER A 162 -18.80 -9.42 -11.67
N PRO A 163 -18.45 -8.68 -12.74
CA PRO A 163 -18.40 -7.22 -12.70
C PRO A 163 -19.78 -6.58 -12.55
N ASN A 164 -19.82 -5.36 -12.02
CA ASN A 164 -21.00 -4.53 -12.02
C ASN A 164 -21.15 -3.80 -13.36
N PRO A 165 -22.37 -3.71 -13.93
CA PRO A 165 -22.64 -2.84 -15.06
C PRO A 165 -22.41 -1.37 -14.72
N TRP A 166 -21.90 -0.61 -15.69
CA TRP A 166 -21.65 0.81 -15.57
C TRP A 166 -22.15 1.58 -16.79
N HIS A 167 -22.06 2.91 -16.75
CA HIS A 167 -22.52 3.78 -17.83
C HIS A 167 -21.93 3.38 -19.19
N ASN A 168 -22.68 3.58 -20.24
CA ASN A 168 -22.28 3.33 -21.65
C ASN A 168 -21.78 1.90 -21.93
N GLY A 169 -22.33 0.91 -21.23
CA GLY A 169 -21.96 -0.50 -21.42
C GLY A 169 -20.60 -0.88 -20.84
N ALA A 170 -19.96 0.00 -20.09
CA ALA A 170 -18.73 -0.32 -19.37
C ALA A 170 -19.01 -1.29 -18.22
N LEU A 171 -17.97 -2.01 -17.80
CA LEU A 171 -18.00 -2.90 -16.65
C LEU A 171 -16.99 -2.41 -15.61
N LEU A 172 -17.35 -2.48 -14.35
CA LEU A 172 -16.48 -2.21 -13.22
C LEU A 172 -16.32 -3.45 -12.34
N PRO A 173 -15.18 -3.62 -11.66
CA PRO A 173 -15.01 -4.69 -10.67
C PRO A 173 -16.17 -4.67 -9.66
N ASN A 174 -16.59 -5.84 -9.20
CA ASN A 174 -17.74 -5.97 -8.29
C ASN A 174 -17.47 -5.24 -6.98
N LEU A 175 -18.34 -4.28 -6.64
CA LEU A 175 -18.16 -3.46 -5.44
C LEU A 175 -18.50 -4.20 -4.15
N ASP A 176 -19.51 -5.09 -4.16
CA ASP A 176 -19.91 -5.83 -2.96
C ASP A 176 -18.78 -6.71 -2.46
N TYR A 177 -18.08 -7.38 -3.37
CA TYR A 177 -16.88 -8.15 -3.05
C TYR A 177 -15.72 -7.25 -2.61
N GLY A 178 -15.59 -6.07 -3.22
CA GLY A 178 -14.63 -5.05 -2.80
C GLY A 178 -14.88 -4.51 -1.39
N LEU A 179 -16.14 -4.35 -0.99
CA LEU A 179 -16.51 -3.97 0.38
C LEU A 179 -16.26 -5.10 1.37
N ALA A 180 -16.55 -6.35 0.98
CA ALA A 180 -16.20 -7.52 1.78
C ALA A 180 -14.67 -7.59 2.01
N TYR A 181 -13.87 -7.37 0.96
CA TYR A 181 -12.41 -7.26 1.10
C TYR A 181 -12.00 -6.23 2.15
N ARG A 182 -12.58 -5.02 2.11
CA ARG A 182 -12.25 -3.96 3.08
C ARG A 182 -12.46 -4.39 4.53
N TRP A 183 -13.45 -5.22 4.78
CA TRP A 183 -13.70 -5.76 6.11
C TRP A 183 -12.69 -6.86 6.45
N PHE A 184 -12.52 -7.86 5.58
CA PHE A 184 -11.62 -8.98 5.83
C PHE A 184 -10.15 -8.56 5.96
N MET A 185 -9.71 -7.54 5.23
CA MET A 185 -8.33 -7.06 5.35
C MET A 185 -8.02 -6.52 6.75
N SER A 186 -9.01 -5.93 7.44
CA SER A 186 -8.83 -5.39 8.80
C SER A 186 -8.67 -6.48 9.86
N LEU A 187 -9.05 -7.71 9.55
CA LEU A 187 -8.86 -8.89 10.39
C LEU A 187 -7.63 -9.70 9.96
N GLY A 188 -7.55 -10.02 8.68
CA GLY A 188 -6.54 -10.95 8.15
C GLY A 188 -5.12 -10.41 8.20
N TYR A 189 -4.90 -9.16 7.81
CA TYR A 189 -3.56 -8.60 7.78
C TYR A 189 -2.95 -8.42 9.19
N PRO A 190 -3.66 -7.88 10.19
CA PRO A 190 -3.17 -7.87 11.57
C PRO A 190 -2.89 -9.27 12.11
N ARG A 191 -3.75 -10.26 11.80
CA ARG A 191 -3.53 -11.63 12.24
C ARG A 191 -2.28 -12.26 11.63
N ILE A 192 -2.01 -12.03 10.36
CA ILE A 192 -0.78 -12.48 9.69
C ILE A 192 0.46 -11.86 10.37
N ARG A 193 0.42 -10.57 10.69
CA ARG A 193 1.50 -9.91 11.42
C ARG A 193 1.73 -10.52 12.79
N GLU A 194 0.66 -10.76 13.55
CA GLU A 194 0.73 -11.41 14.86
C GLU A 194 1.41 -12.78 14.77
N ILE A 195 1.06 -13.61 13.79
CA ILE A 195 1.69 -14.92 13.57
C ILE A 195 3.21 -14.76 13.36
N ILE A 196 3.61 -13.81 12.53
CA ILE A 196 5.04 -13.57 12.25
C ILE A 196 5.77 -13.13 13.52
N GLU A 197 5.19 -12.20 14.26
CA GLU A 197 5.78 -11.67 15.50
C GLU A 197 5.91 -12.77 16.57
N GLN A 198 4.93 -13.69 16.68
CA GLN A 198 4.95 -14.79 17.64
C GLN A 198 5.98 -15.86 17.29
N ASP A 199 6.11 -16.22 16.04
CA ASP A 199 6.91 -17.38 15.62
C ASP A 199 8.35 -17.03 15.20
N LEU A 200 8.57 -15.80 14.71
CA LEU A 200 9.90 -15.33 14.27
C LEU A 200 10.41 -14.12 15.05
N GLY A 201 9.55 -13.45 15.84
CA GLY A 201 9.88 -12.16 16.44
C GLY A 201 11.03 -12.21 17.45
N SER A 202 11.16 -13.27 18.23
CA SER A 202 12.22 -13.37 19.24
C SER A 202 13.63 -13.35 18.66
N ALA A 203 13.84 -14.00 17.52
CA ALA A 203 15.11 -14.01 16.82
C ALA A 203 15.51 -12.63 16.28
N LEU A 204 14.53 -11.80 15.90
CA LEU A 204 14.76 -10.45 15.36
C LEU A 204 15.36 -9.49 16.40
N ILE A 205 15.23 -9.76 17.70
CA ILE A 205 15.81 -8.94 18.77
C ILE A 205 17.31 -9.14 18.89
N TYR A 206 17.80 -10.33 18.55
CA TYR A 206 19.20 -10.73 18.74
C TYR A 206 20.03 -10.64 17.47
N ILE A 207 19.37 -10.50 16.32
CA ILE A 207 20.11 -10.48 15.04
C ILE A 207 20.84 -9.15 14.87
N ASN A 208 22.07 -9.23 14.36
CA ASN A 208 22.88 -8.06 14.07
C ASN A 208 22.22 -7.20 12.96
N SER A 209 22.37 -5.88 13.11
CA SER A 209 21.78 -4.92 12.17
C SER A 209 22.41 -4.95 10.77
N HIS A 210 23.66 -5.43 10.68
CA HIS A 210 24.41 -5.42 9.43
C HIS A 210 25.07 -6.78 9.17
N ALA A 211 24.98 -7.25 7.93
CA ALA A 211 25.69 -8.46 7.51
C ALA A 211 27.20 -8.36 7.65
N LYS A 212 27.76 -7.15 7.62
CA LYS A 212 29.20 -6.89 7.83
C LYS A 212 29.67 -7.29 9.22
N ASP A 213 28.80 -7.31 10.22
CA ASP A 213 29.15 -7.70 11.58
C ASP A 213 29.61 -9.17 11.63
N PHE A 214 29.00 -10.04 10.80
CA PHE A 214 29.38 -11.45 10.68
C PHE A 214 30.76 -11.67 10.03
N ALA A 215 31.28 -10.67 9.34
CA ALA A 215 32.59 -10.70 8.71
C ALA A 215 33.64 -9.88 9.48
N ALA A 216 33.29 -9.32 10.62
CA ALA A 216 34.23 -8.55 11.45
C ALA A 216 35.09 -9.52 12.31
N PRO A 217 36.44 -9.54 12.15
CA PRO A 217 37.29 -10.49 12.87
C PRO A 217 37.18 -10.41 14.38
N GLU A 218 36.85 -9.23 14.90
CA GLU A 218 36.67 -8.99 16.34
C GLU A 218 35.38 -9.58 16.89
N LEU A 219 34.37 -9.78 16.03
CA LEU A 219 33.05 -10.28 16.39
C LEU A 219 32.87 -11.78 16.06
N GLU A 220 33.60 -12.27 15.04
CA GLU A 220 33.51 -13.67 14.58
C GLU A 220 33.55 -14.72 15.72
N PRO A 221 34.35 -14.58 16.77
CA PRO A 221 34.38 -15.57 17.86
C PRO A 221 33.12 -15.61 18.73
N TYR A 222 32.22 -14.63 18.61
CA TYR A 222 31.03 -14.45 19.44
C TYR A 222 29.72 -14.63 18.67
N LEU A 223 29.78 -14.73 17.34
CA LEU A 223 28.64 -14.86 16.45
C LEU A 223 28.59 -16.25 15.81
#